data_d83df8d6bfd3178d798c48329a5b97af
#
_entry.id   d83df8d6bfd3178d798c48329a5b97af
#
_cell.length_a   1.000
_cell.length_b   1.000
_cell.length_c   1.000
_cell.angle_alpha   90.00
_cell.angle_beta   90.00
_cell.angle_gamma   90.00
#
_symmetry.space_group_name_H-M   'P 1'
#
loop_
_entity.id
_entity.type
_entity.pdbx_description
1 polymer ?
#
loop_
_entity_poly.entity_id
_entity_poly.type
_entity_poly.pdbx_seq_one_letter_code
_entity_poly.pdbx_strand_id
1 'polypeptide(L)' 'MIDYLALIDKYYASQPELKQILLEHSRQVCDRALHIVDSHPEWVEQGLVDRDFIEEAAMLHDI' A
#
# COMPACT_ATOMS: atom_id res chain seq x y z
N MET A 1 1.16 -10.87 6.79
CA MET A 1 1.18 -9.53 6.16
C MET A 1 2.31 -8.70 6.76
N ILE A 2 3.05 -7.98 5.93
CA ILE A 2 4.15 -7.13 6.39
C ILE A 2 3.57 -5.90 7.09
N ASP A 3 4.17 -5.51 8.22
CA ASP A 3 3.83 -4.25 8.89
C ASP A 3 4.54 -3.10 8.16
N TYR A 4 3.91 -2.62 7.08
CA TYR A 4 4.49 -1.57 6.25
C TYR A 4 4.57 -0.22 6.98
N LEU A 5 3.67 0.05 7.93
CA LEU A 5 3.73 1.28 8.71
C LEU A 5 4.94 1.31 9.63
N ALA A 6 5.29 0.17 10.24
CA ALA A 6 6.50 0.06 11.06
C ALA A 6 7.76 0.26 10.22
N LEU A 7 7.79 -0.29 8.99
CA LEU A 7 8.91 -0.10 8.07
C LEU A 7 9.07 1.38 7.68
N ILE A 8 7.98 2.03 7.32
CA ILE A 8 7.99 3.45 6.96
C ILE A 8 8.48 4.30 8.14
N ASP A 9 7.98 4.02 9.35
CA ASP A 9 8.43 4.70 10.57
C ASP A 9 9.93 4.54 10.76
N LYS A 10 10.45 3.36 10.55
CA LYS A 10 11.88 3.07 10.72
C LYS A 10 12.74 3.88 9.76
N TYR A 11 12.38 3.92 8.48
CA TYR A 11 13.19 4.58 7.46
C TYR A 11 13.04 6.11 7.44
N TYR A 12 11.91 6.63 7.94
CA TYR A 12 11.62 8.07 7.89
C TYR A 12 11.48 8.69 9.29
N ALA A 13 11.99 8.04 10.34
CA ALA A 13 11.87 8.50 11.72
C ALA A 13 12.40 9.92 11.92
N SER A 14 13.47 10.30 11.21
CA SER A 14 14.10 11.63 11.33
C SER A 14 13.53 12.66 10.33
N GLN A 15 12.52 12.28 9.53
CA GLN A 15 11.98 13.12 8.45
C GLN A 15 10.45 13.09 8.48
N PRO A 16 9.82 13.65 9.53
CA PRO A 16 8.37 13.51 9.72
C PRO A 16 7.54 14.16 8.60
N GLU A 17 8.01 15.27 8.04
CA GLU A 17 7.29 15.95 6.94
C GLU A 17 7.32 15.12 5.66
N LEU A 18 8.48 14.57 5.33
CA LEU A 18 8.63 13.69 4.18
C LEU A 18 7.82 12.41 4.36
N LYS A 19 7.83 11.86 5.57
CA LYS A 19 7.01 10.69 5.91
C LYS A 19 5.53 10.96 5.67
N GLN A 20 5.04 12.13 6.08
CA GLN A 20 3.64 12.51 5.89
C GLN A 20 3.28 12.54 4.40
N ILE A 21 4.12 13.16 3.58
CA ILE A 21 3.91 13.24 2.13
C ILE A 21 3.91 11.84 1.52
N LEU A 22 4.87 11.00 1.92
CA LEU A 22 4.97 9.62 1.44
C LEU A 22 3.71 8.83 1.77
N LEU A 23 3.24 8.92 3.03
CA LEU A 23 2.06 8.20 3.47
C LEU A 23 0.80 8.64 2.70
N GLU A 24 0.63 9.94 2.49
CA GLU A 24 -0.51 10.46 1.74
C GLU A 24 -0.50 9.98 0.28
N HIS A 25 0.66 10.08 -0.37
CA HIS A 25 0.82 9.61 -1.75
C HIS A 25 0.58 8.10 -1.87
N SER A 26 1.23 7.33 -1.02
CA SER A 26 1.11 5.87 -1.06
C SER A 26 -0.31 5.42 -0.74
N ARG A 27 -0.99 6.11 0.19
CA ARG A 27 -2.39 5.81 0.51
C ARG A 27 -3.30 6.05 -0.68
N GLN A 28 -3.09 7.13 -1.43
CA GLN A 28 -3.88 7.42 -2.63
C GLN A 28 -3.68 6.34 -3.70
N VAL A 29 -2.44 5.91 -3.92
CA VAL A 29 -2.13 4.85 -4.87
C VAL A 29 -2.75 3.53 -4.41
N CYS A 30 -2.64 3.21 -3.13
CA CYS A 30 -3.21 2.01 -2.53
C CYS A 30 -4.74 1.98 -2.70
N ASP A 31 -5.42 3.08 -2.35
CA ASP A 31 -6.87 3.16 -2.44
C ASP A 31 -7.34 2.98 -3.89
N ARG A 32 -6.63 3.57 -4.85
CA ARG A 32 -6.95 3.40 -6.26
C ARG A 32 -6.78 1.95 -6.71
N ALA A 33 -5.66 1.33 -6.33
CA ALA A 33 -5.38 -0.06 -6.68
C ALA A 33 -6.43 -1.01 -6.09
N LEU A 34 -6.77 -0.81 -4.82
CA LEU A 34 -7.78 -1.63 -4.15
C LEU A 34 -9.18 -1.41 -4.73
N HIS A 35 -9.49 -0.19 -5.14
CA HIS A 35 -10.76 0.10 -5.82
C HIS A 35 -10.89 -0.70 -7.12
N ILE A 36 -9.83 -0.78 -7.90
CA ILE A 36 -9.81 -1.57 -9.15
C ILE A 36 -10.01 -3.05 -8.83
N VAL A 37 -9.28 -3.57 -7.85
CA VAL A 37 -9.39 -4.98 -7.44
C VAL A 37 -10.80 -5.29 -6.94
N ASP A 38 -11.38 -4.40 -6.13
CA ASP A 38 -12.71 -4.60 -5.56
C ASP A 38 -13.81 -4.51 -6.62
N SER A 39 -13.52 -3.86 -7.76
CA SER A 39 -14.43 -3.83 -8.92
C SER A 39 -14.39 -5.13 -9.73
N HIS A 40 -13.42 -6.01 -9.45
CA HIS A 40 -13.23 -7.28 -10.13
C HIS A 40 -13.08 -8.43 -9.12
N PRO A 41 -14.15 -8.74 -8.35
CA PRO A 41 -14.07 -9.78 -7.31
C PRO A 41 -13.66 -11.15 -7.86
N GLU A 42 -13.92 -11.41 -9.13
CA GLU A 42 -13.53 -12.65 -9.80
C GLU A 42 -12.01 -12.86 -9.81
N TRP A 43 -11.23 -11.79 -9.82
CA TRP A 43 -9.77 -11.91 -9.79
C TRP A 43 -9.27 -12.53 -8.49
N VAL A 44 -9.86 -12.11 -7.36
CA VAL A 44 -9.53 -12.67 -6.05
C VAL A 44 -10.04 -14.10 -5.93
N GLU A 45 -11.28 -14.35 -6.37
CA GLU A 45 -11.91 -15.66 -6.31
C GLU A 45 -11.14 -16.71 -7.13
N GLN A 46 -10.57 -16.29 -8.27
CA GLN A 46 -9.79 -17.18 -9.14
C GLN A 46 -8.33 -17.30 -8.71
N GLY A 47 -7.92 -16.62 -7.63
CA GLY A 47 -6.54 -16.66 -7.16
C GLY A 47 -5.56 -15.89 -8.02
N LEU A 48 -6.04 -14.99 -8.89
CA LEU A 48 -5.19 -14.18 -9.76
C LEU A 48 -4.57 -13.00 -9.04
N VAL A 49 -5.21 -12.51 -7.97
CA VAL A 49 -4.79 -11.34 -7.21
C VAL A 49 -4.92 -11.63 -5.72
N ASP A 50 -3.90 -11.25 -4.95
CA ASP A 50 -3.92 -11.24 -3.48
C ASP A 50 -4.07 -9.79 -3.03
N ARG A 51 -5.22 -9.46 -2.41
CA ARG A 51 -5.55 -8.11 -1.99
C ARG A 51 -4.55 -7.56 -0.98
N ASP A 52 -4.09 -8.39 -0.04
CA ASP A 52 -3.11 -7.97 0.97
C ASP A 52 -1.76 -7.64 0.33
N PHE A 53 -1.35 -8.43 -0.65
CA PHE A 53 -0.12 -8.17 -1.41
C PHE A 53 -0.21 -6.84 -2.17
N ILE A 54 -1.36 -6.54 -2.77
CA ILE A 54 -1.56 -5.26 -3.47
C ILE A 54 -1.44 -4.08 -2.50
N GLU A 55 -2.03 -4.18 -1.32
CA GLU A 55 -1.91 -3.14 -0.30
C GLU A 55 -0.47 -2.92 0.13
N GLU A 56 0.24 -4.00 0.47
CA GLU A 56 1.64 -3.92 0.87
C GLU A 56 2.52 -3.32 -0.23
N ALA A 57 2.37 -3.80 -1.45
CA ALA A 57 3.16 -3.33 -2.58
C ALA A 57 2.90 -1.84 -2.85
N ALA A 58 1.65 -1.41 -2.82
CA ALA A 58 1.30 0.00 -3.04
C ALA A 58 1.87 0.90 -1.95
N MET A 59 1.78 0.47 -0.68
CA MET A 59 2.29 1.28 0.44
C MET A 59 3.81 1.36 0.48
N LEU A 60 4.52 0.38 -0.09
CA LEU A 60 5.98 0.31 -0.05
C LEU A 60 6.65 0.70 -1.37
N HIS A 61 5.90 1.03 -2.42
CA HIS A 61 6.49 1.20 -3.75
C HIS A 61 7.48 2.38 -3.87
N ASP A 62 7.34 3.40 -3.02
CA ASP A 62 8.19 4.61 -3.03
C ASP A 62 9.12 4.73 -1.81
N ILE A 63 9.25 3.69 -1.02
CA ILE A 63 10.06 3.72 0.20
C ILE A 63 11.59 3.74 -0.06
#